data_00a08ddd0523e52368cfad69c946dab7
#
_entry.id   00a08ddd0523e52368cfad69c946dab7
#
_cell.length_a   1.000
_cell.length_b   1.000
_cell.length_c   1.000
_cell.angle_alpha   90.00
_cell.angle_beta   90.00
_cell.angle_gamma   90.00
#
_symmetry.space_group_name_H-M   'P 1'
#
loop_
_entity.id
_entity.type
_entity.pdbx_description
1 polymer ?
#
loop_
_entity_poly.entity_id
_entity_poly.type
_entity_poly.pdbx_seq_one_letter_code
_entity_poly.pdbx_strand_id
1 'polypeptide(L)'
;LVVALGEHVYLRLQDKAPIGLGHCVIEPIEHVPSHVEAAEEVATEARNFQKCLVRMFAARGAQLVFLEQHLRLGSAGLPSRDTMAIECIPLPARDAAAAPGYFKKAILECDEEWSQHKKIYDTGGCVRGTVPAGFSYFAVSFALQAGYAHVVENEAEW
;
A
#
# COMPACT_ATOMS: atom_id res chain seq x y z
N LEU A 1 -11.94 -14.49 -3.71
CA LEU A 1 -12.29 -15.27 -2.51
C LEU A 1 -12.00 -14.46 -1.24
N VAL A 2 -13.02 -14.18 -0.43
CA VAL A 2 -12.87 -13.59 0.90
C VAL A 2 -12.33 -14.63 1.86
N VAL A 3 -11.26 -14.27 2.60
CA VAL A 3 -10.57 -15.15 3.55
C VAL A 3 -10.96 -14.81 4.99
N ALA A 4 -11.12 -13.52 5.29
CA ALA A 4 -11.52 -13.06 6.61
C ALA A 4 -12.38 -11.80 6.48
N LEU A 5 -13.35 -11.66 7.36
CA LEU A 5 -14.25 -10.52 7.45
C LEU A 5 -14.12 -9.91 8.83
N GLY A 6 -13.81 -8.62 8.88
CA GLY A 6 -13.82 -7.80 10.09
C GLY A 6 -15.10 -7.00 10.22
N GLU A 7 -15.06 -5.97 11.03
CA GLU A 7 -16.16 -5.04 11.24
C GLU A 7 -16.15 -3.92 10.19
N HIS A 8 -14.98 -3.44 9.80
CA HIS A 8 -14.79 -2.34 8.86
C HIS A 8 -14.00 -2.72 7.61
N VAL A 9 -13.18 -3.79 7.68
CA VAL A 9 -12.36 -4.25 6.56
C VAL A 9 -12.51 -5.75 6.34
N TYR A 10 -12.15 -6.21 5.15
CA TYR A 10 -12.07 -7.63 4.84
C TYR A 10 -10.76 -7.97 4.13
N LEU A 11 -10.36 -9.23 4.22
CA LEU A 11 -9.21 -9.80 3.55
C LEU A 11 -9.68 -10.71 2.42
N ARG A 12 -9.21 -10.48 1.22
CA ARG A 12 -9.43 -11.39 0.07
C ARG A 12 -8.12 -11.86 -0.54
N LEU A 13 -8.15 -13.00 -1.21
CA LEU A 13 -7.07 -13.41 -2.08
C LEU A 13 -7.08 -12.58 -3.36
N GLN A 14 -5.89 -12.23 -3.86
CA GLN A 14 -5.74 -11.68 -5.19
C GLN A 14 -5.89 -12.80 -6.22
N ASP A 15 -6.96 -12.76 -6.99
CA ASP A 15 -7.34 -13.77 -7.97
C ASP A 15 -6.90 -13.42 -9.40
N LYS A 16 -6.72 -12.14 -9.67
CA LYS A 16 -6.26 -11.64 -10.97
C LYS A 16 -4.78 -11.27 -10.88
N ALA A 17 -3.94 -11.98 -11.62
CA ALA A 17 -2.50 -11.74 -11.72
C ALA A 17 -1.80 -11.63 -10.34
N PRO A 18 -1.88 -12.64 -9.46
CA PRO A 18 -1.18 -12.60 -8.19
C PRO A 18 0.34 -12.54 -8.43
N ILE A 19 1.05 -11.68 -7.69
CA ILE A 19 2.52 -11.54 -7.78
C ILE A 19 3.21 -12.79 -7.21
N GLY A 20 2.59 -13.45 -6.25
CA GLY A 20 3.13 -14.66 -5.65
C GLY A 20 2.12 -15.43 -4.82
N LEU A 21 2.54 -16.58 -4.32
CA LEU A 21 1.70 -17.43 -3.48
C LEU A 21 1.36 -16.71 -2.16
N GLY A 22 0.08 -16.60 -1.86
CA GLY A 22 -0.41 -15.93 -0.66
C GLY A 22 -0.59 -14.42 -0.83
N HIS A 23 -0.48 -13.87 -2.05
CA HIS A 23 -0.85 -12.50 -2.35
C HIS A 23 -2.32 -12.27 -2.00
N CYS A 24 -2.58 -11.34 -1.11
CA CYS A 24 -3.91 -11.00 -0.63
C CYS A 24 -4.05 -9.49 -0.49
N VAL A 25 -5.30 -9.03 -0.37
CA VAL A 25 -5.64 -7.61 -0.34
C VAL A 25 -6.54 -7.34 0.85
N ILE A 26 -6.27 -6.27 1.59
CA ILE A 26 -7.14 -5.72 2.62
C ILE A 26 -7.91 -4.56 2.00
N GLU A 27 -9.23 -4.65 2.03
CA GLU A 27 -10.14 -3.62 1.51
C GLU A 27 -11.18 -3.24 2.57
N PRO A 28 -11.66 -1.99 2.60
CA PRO A 28 -12.74 -1.58 3.48
C PRO A 28 -14.08 -2.16 2.99
N ILE A 29 -15.01 -2.40 3.92
CA ILE A 29 -16.38 -2.85 3.61
C ILE A 29 -17.17 -1.70 2.97
N GLU A 30 -17.03 -0.50 3.52
CA GLU A 30 -17.61 0.72 2.96
C GLU A 30 -16.56 1.42 2.08
N HIS A 31 -17.02 2.15 1.06
CA HIS A 31 -16.12 2.88 0.17
C HIS A 31 -15.32 3.95 0.94
N VAL A 32 -14.01 3.81 0.91
CA VAL A 32 -13.03 4.77 1.44
C VAL A 32 -12.00 5.01 0.34
N PRO A 33 -11.74 6.25 -0.09
CA PRO A 33 -10.86 6.52 -1.23
C PRO A 33 -9.41 6.07 -0.99
N SER A 34 -8.88 6.31 0.22
CA SER A 34 -7.49 5.99 0.55
C SER A 34 -7.31 5.69 2.05
N HIS A 35 -6.21 5.06 2.39
CA HIS A 35 -5.85 4.81 3.79
C HIS A 35 -5.60 6.12 4.57
N VAL A 36 -5.11 7.16 3.89
CA VAL A 36 -4.88 8.48 4.50
C VAL A 36 -6.20 9.13 4.92
N GLU A 37 -7.27 8.92 4.15
CA GLU A 37 -8.60 9.49 4.39
C GLU A 37 -9.52 8.58 5.21
N ALA A 38 -9.07 7.36 5.48
CA ALA A 38 -9.85 6.39 6.26
C ALA A 38 -10.13 6.89 7.69
N ALA A 39 -11.33 6.61 8.19
CA ALA A 39 -11.66 6.80 9.60
C ALA A 39 -10.72 5.96 10.49
N GLU A 40 -10.56 6.38 11.74
CA GLU A 40 -9.59 5.75 12.65
C GLU A 40 -9.91 4.27 12.92
N GLU A 41 -11.19 3.92 12.94
CA GLU A 41 -11.65 2.54 13.16
C GLU A 41 -11.24 1.65 11.99
N VAL A 42 -11.43 2.12 10.75
CA VAL A 42 -11.03 1.43 9.51
C VAL A 42 -9.52 1.23 9.47
N ALA A 43 -8.77 2.30 9.72
CA ALA A 43 -7.31 2.27 9.70
C ALA A 43 -6.73 1.36 10.80
N THR A 44 -7.31 1.41 12.01
CA THR A 44 -6.92 0.57 13.14
C THR A 44 -7.15 -0.91 12.83
N GLU A 45 -8.33 -1.25 12.28
CA GLU A 45 -8.64 -2.63 11.94
C GLU A 45 -7.77 -3.12 10.79
N ALA A 46 -7.57 -2.33 9.72
CA ALA A 46 -6.63 -2.66 8.64
C ALA A 46 -5.22 -2.93 9.20
N ARG A 47 -4.74 -2.10 10.12
CA ARG A 47 -3.45 -2.30 10.78
C ARG A 47 -3.39 -3.58 11.60
N ASN A 48 -4.48 -3.98 12.24
CA ASN A 48 -4.56 -5.24 12.97
C ASN A 48 -4.51 -6.45 12.03
N PHE A 49 -5.20 -6.41 10.89
CA PHE A 49 -5.08 -7.41 9.84
C PHE A 49 -3.64 -7.53 9.33
N GLN A 50 -2.98 -6.40 9.04
CA GLN A 50 -1.58 -6.38 8.65
C GLN A 50 -0.66 -7.04 9.69
N LYS A 51 -0.84 -6.74 10.99
CA LYS A 51 -0.07 -7.36 12.08
C LYS A 51 -0.27 -8.88 12.15
N CYS A 52 -1.51 -9.34 11.97
CA CYS A 52 -1.81 -10.78 11.93
C CYS A 52 -1.12 -11.47 10.75
N LEU A 53 -1.18 -10.87 9.57
CA LEU A 53 -0.52 -11.37 8.36
C LEU A 53 1.00 -11.41 8.53
N VAL A 54 1.62 -10.36 9.09
CA VAL A 54 3.07 -10.35 9.37
C VAL A 54 3.45 -11.52 10.26
N ARG A 55 2.72 -11.78 11.34
CA ARG A 55 2.99 -12.92 12.25
C ARG A 55 2.81 -14.26 11.53
N MET A 56 1.73 -14.40 10.76
CA MET A 56 1.43 -15.64 10.04
C MET A 56 2.50 -15.98 9.01
N PHE A 57 2.94 -15.02 8.21
CA PHE A 57 3.96 -15.27 7.18
C PHE A 57 5.37 -15.38 7.77
N ALA A 58 5.68 -14.66 8.85
CA ALA A 58 6.95 -14.84 9.56
C ALA A 58 7.12 -16.26 10.08
N ALA A 59 6.06 -16.88 10.61
CA ALA A 59 6.08 -18.30 11.03
C ALA A 59 6.31 -19.28 9.86
N ARG A 60 6.19 -18.83 8.62
CA ARG A 60 6.44 -19.60 7.38
C ARG A 60 7.74 -19.20 6.68
N GLY A 61 8.57 -18.36 7.34
CA GLY A 61 9.85 -17.92 6.79
C GLY A 61 9.74 -16.87 5.69
N ALA A 62 8.58 -16.20 5.56
CA ALA A 62 8.35 -15.12 4.61
C ALA A 62 8.17 -13.79 5.34
N GLN A 63 8.50 -12.70 4.67
CA GLN A 63 8.23 -11.34 5.13
C GLN A 63 7.22 -10.67 4.19
N LEU A 64 6.43 -9.75 4.73
CA LEU A 64 5.42 -9.04 3.96
C LEU A 64 5.91 -7.67 3.51
N VAL A 65 5.62 -7.38 2.25
CA VAL A 65 5.59 -6.03 1.70
C VAL A 65 4.13 -5.64 1.49
N PHE A 66 3.78 -4.46 1.96
CA PHE A 66 2.47 -3.88 1.73
C PHE A 66 2.61 -2.74 0.73
N LEU A 67 1.76 -2.77 -0.29
CA LEU A 67 1.68 -1.70 -1.29
C LEU A 67 0.32 -1.06 -1.22
N GLU A 68 0.29 0.24 -1.41
CA GLU A 68 -0.92 1.02 -1.53
C GLU A 68 -0.72 2.09 -2.59
N GLN A 69 -1.69 2.22 -3.48
CA GLN A 69 -1.74 3.27 -4.48
C GLN A 69 -3.09 3.97 -4.40
N HIS A 70 -3.07 5.29 -4.39
CA HIS A 70 -4.25 6.11 -4.50
C HIS A 70 -4.04 7.15 -5.60
N LEU A 71 -4.90 7.13 -6.61
CA LEU A 71 -4.94 8.11 -7.68
C LEU A 71 -6.29 8.84 -7.63
N ARG A 72 -6.26 10.17 -7.64
CA ARG A 72 -7.48 11.00 -7.58
C ARG A 72 -8.24 11.02 -8.89
N LEU A 73 -7.51 10.94 -10.00
CA LEU A 73 -8.04 10.92 -11.34
C LEU A 73 -7.90 9.51 -11.90
N GLY A 74 -8.97 9.01 -12.48
CA GLY A 74 -8.91 7.77 -13.26
C GLY A 74 -8.26 8.01 -14.62
N SER A 75 -8.02 6.93 -15.35
CA SER A 75 -7.37 6.92 -16.67
C SER A 75 -8.00 7.84 -17.74
N ALA A 76 -9.22 8.34 -17.51
CA ALA A 76 -9.92 9.30 -18.38
C ALA A 76 -9.90 10.75 -17.85
N GLY A 77 -9.09 11.05 -16.83
CA GLY A 77 -9.08 12.37 -16.18
C GLY A 77 -10.33 12.69 -15.36
N LEU A 78 -11.19 11.70 -15.12
CA LEU A 78 -12.36 11.82 -14.25
C LEU A 78 -11.97 11.41 -12.82
N PRO A 79 -12.70 11.88 -11.78
CA PRO A 79 -12.45 11.44 -10.41
C PRO A 79 -12.42 9.92 -10.31
N SER A 80 -11.39 9.37 -9.69
CA SER A 80 -11.28 7.94 -9.45
C SER A 80 -12.42 7.48 -8.54
N ARG A 81 -12.95 6.30 -8.83
CA ARG A 81 -13.91 5.59 -7.97
C ARG A 81 -13.26 4.43 -7.24
N ASP A 82 -11.93 4.34 -7.31
CA ASP A 82 -11.20 3.30 -6.65
C ASP A 82 -11.37 3.42 -5.14
N THR A 83 -11.44 2.30 -4.48
CA THR A 83 -11.46 2.22 -3.02
C THR A 83 -10.08 1.89 -2.50
N MET A 84 -9.80 2.24 -1.25
CA MET A 84 -8.60 1.84 -0.54
C MET A 84 -8.35 0.35 -0.72
N ALA A 85 -7.15 -0.01 -1.14
CA ALA A 85 -6.70 -1.39 -1.25
C ALA A 85 -5.25 -1.50 -0.77
N ILE A 86 -5.00 -2.35 0.22
CA ILE A 86 -3.66 -2.63 0.71
C ILE A 86 -3.26 -4.00 0.19
N GLU A 87 -2.41 -4.03 -0.81
CA GLU A 87 -1.83 -5.24 -1.37
C GLU A 87 -0.82 -5.84 -0.38
N CYS A 88 -0.98 -7.10 -0.04
CA CYS A 88 -0.15 -7.81 0.93
C CYS A 88 0.63 -8.90 0.19
N ILE A 89 1.93 -8.68 -0.02
CA ILE A 89 2.77 -9.53 -0.87
C ILE A 89 3.80 -10.24 0.00
N PRO A 90 3.68 -11.58 0.19
CA PRO A 90 4.69 -12.34 0.90
C PRO A 90 5.93 -12.54 0.01
N LEU A 91 7.10 -12.21 0.54
CA LEU A 91 8.38 -12.43 -0.11
C LEU A 91 9.26 -13.39 0.71
N PRO A 92 10.05 -14.24 0.05
CA PRO A 92 11.13 -14.98 0.72
C PRO A 92 12.05 -14.00 1.46
N ALA A 93 12.61 -14.39 2.60
CA ALA A 93 13.43 -13.52 3.45
C ALA A 93 14.59 -12.85 2.67
N ARG A 94 15.20 -13.58 1.73
CA ARG A 94 16.26 -13.06 0.86
C ARG A 94 15.79 -11.86 0.03
N ASP A 95 14.62 -11.97 -0.60
CA ASP A 95 14.10 -10.97 -1.52
C ASP A 95 13.53 -9.78 -0.73
N ALA A 96 12.93 -10.06 0.42
CA ALA A 96 12.43 -9.03 1.34
C ALA A 96 13.54 -8.14 1.89
N ALA A 97 14.74 -8.69 2.15
CA ALA A 97 15.90 -7.92 2.61
C ALA A 97 16.39 -6.91 1.54
N ALA A 98 16.26 -7.24 0.26
CA ALA A 98 16.65 -6.37 -0.85
C ALA A 98 15.54 -5.36 -1.25
N ALA A 99 14.28 -5.65 -0.94
CA ALA A 99 13.12 -4.87 -1.37
C ALA A 99 13.22 -3.37 -1.03
N PRO A 100 13.63 -2.92 0.18
CA PRO A 100 13.75 -1.50 0.48
C PRO A 100 14.67 -0.75 -0.47
N GLY A 101 15.79 -1.35 -0.86
CA GLY A 101 16.75 -0.76 -1.80
C GLY A 101 16.16 -0.62 -3.21
N TYR A 102 15.45 -1.64 -3.68
CA TYR A 102 14.79 -1.61 -5.01
C TYR A 102 13.69 -0.56 -5.07
N PHE A 103 12.79 -0.53 -4.09
CA PHE A 103 11.72 0.46 -4.05
C PHE A 103 12.24 1.88 -3.91
N LYS A 104 13.24 2.09 -3.05
CA LYS A 104 13.88 3.40 -2.92
C LYS A 104 14.47 3.87 -4.25
N LYS A 105 15.20 2.98 -4.94
CA LYS A 105 15.79 3.29 -6.24
C LYS A 105 14.70 3.59 -7.27
N ALA A 106 13.68 2.75 -7.40
CA ALA A 106 12.59 2.95 -8.35
C ALA A 106 11.87 4.29 -8.14
N ILE A 107 11.53 4.62 -6.89
CA ILE A 107 10.87 5.89 -6.56
C ILE A 107 11.77 7.09 -6.90
N LEU A 108 13.08 7.02 -6.67
CA LEU A 108 14.02 8.09 -6.99
C LEU A 108 14.26 8.25 -8.49
N GLU A 109 14.09 7.17 -9.25
CA GLU A 109 14.25 7.13 -10.71
C GLU A 109 12.94 7.46 -11.46
N CYS A 110 11.79 7.56 -10.77
CA CYS A 110 10.58 8.12 -11.37
C CYS A 110 10.87 9.59 -11.74
N ASP A 111 11.05 9.83 -13.05
CA ASP A 111 11.46 11.13 -13.56
C ASP A 111 10.26 12.08 -13.67
N GLU A 112 10.16 12.97 -12.69
CA GLU A 112 9.43 14.22 -12.84
C GLU A 112 10.43 15.37 -12.75
N GLU A 113 10.80 15.91 -13.90
CA GLU A 113 11.79 16.97 -14.02
C GLU A 113 11.39 18.26 -13.29
N TRP A 114 10.08 18.40 -12.96
CA TRP A 114 9.46 19.60 -12.38
C TRP A 114 8.62 19.33 -11.12
N SER A 115 8.90 18.24 -10.39
CA SER A 115 8.19 17.90 -9.15
C SER A 115 8.37 19.01 -8.08
N GLN A 116 7.26 19.48 -7.51
CA GLN A 116 7.25 20.43 -6.41
C GLN A 116 7.45 19.77 -5.06
N HIS A 117 7.13 18.50 -4.94
CA HIS A 117 7.24 17.74 -3.71
C HIS A 117 8.53 16.91 -3.65
N LYS A 118 8.93 16.57 -2.45
CA LYS A 118 10.05 15.65 -2.24
C LYS A 118 9.73 14.28 -2.87
N LYS A 119 10.64 13.73 -3.67
CA LYS A 119 10.41 12.46 -4.38
C LYS A 119 10.10 11.27 -3.45
N ILE A 120 10.67 11.25 -2.26
CA ILE A 120 10.51 10.13 -1.32
C ILE A 120 10.37 10.63 0.11
N TYR A 121 9.36 10.12 0.81
CA TYR A 121 9.11 10.35 2.23
C TYR A 121 9.32 9.03 2.98
N ASP A 122 9.98 9.08 4.12
CA ASP A 122 10.04 7.95 5.05
C ASP A 122 8.76 7.92 5.87
N THR A 123 8.06 6.79 5.86
CA THR A 123 6.75 6.65 6.51
C THR A 123 6.82 5.93 7.86
N GLY A 124 7.97 5.37 8.22
CA GLY A 124 8.07 4.51 9.40
C GLY A 124 7.13 3.29 9.35
N GLY A 125 6.69 2.89 8.14
CA GLY A 125 5.76 1.77 7.94
C GLY A 125 4.27 2.13 8.04
N CYS A 126 3.93 3.44 8.02
CA CYS A 126 2.54 3.90 7.94
C CYS A 126 2.46 5.19 7.12
N VAL A 127 1.62 5.21 6.08
CA VAL A 127 1.48 6.38 5.20
C VAL A 127 0.70 7.53 5.87
N ARG A 128 -0.18 7.20 6.82
CA ARG A 128 -0.97 8.20 7.54
C ARG A 128 -0.06 9.19 8.30
N GLY A 129 -0.38 10.47 8.18
CA GLY A 129 0.43 11.54 8.76
C GLY A 129 1.69 11.91 7.96
N THR A 130 2.02 11.16 6.90
CA THR A 130 3.15 11.46 6.01
C THR A 130 2.69 12.15 4.73
N VAL A 131 1.62 11.64 4.12
CA VAL A 131 0.99 12.24 2.94
C VAL A 131 -0.26 12.98 3.38
N PRO A 132 -0.48 14.24 2.94
CA PRO A 132 -1.71 14.95 3.23
C PRO A 132 -2.92 14.30 2.53
N ALA A 133 -4.11 14.43 3.13
CA ALA A 133 -5.36 14.00 2.51
C ALA A 133 -5.59 14.71 1.17
N GLY A 134 -6.17 14.00 0.22
CA GLY A 134 -6.50 14.53 -1.10
C GLY A 134 -5.33 14.59 -2.09
N PHE A 135 -4.19 13.97 -1.79
CA PHE A 135 -3.10 13.81 -2.74
C PHE A 135 -3.06 12.39 -3.29
N SER A 136 -2.69 12.28 -4.57
CA SER A 136 -2.37 10.99 -5.18
C SER A 136 -1.02 10.52 -4.67
N TYR A 137 -0.89 9.24 -4.35
CA TYR A 137 0.34 8.71 -3.81
C TYR A 137 0.52 7.22 -4.11
N PHE A 138 1.77 6.81 -4.06
CA PHE A 138 2.19 5.42 -3.91
C PHE A 138 2.88 5.26 -2.56
N ALA A 139 2.56 4.20 -1.85
CA ALA A 139 3.21 3.86 -0.59
C ALA A 139 3.60 2.39 -0.53
N VAL A 140 4.75 2.14 0.06
CA VAL A 140 5.26 0.78 0.34
C VAL A 140 5.70 0.69 1.79
N SER A 141 5.34 -0.40 2.47
CA SER A 141 5.87 -0.68 3.81
C SER A 141 6.40 -2.10 3.94
N PHE A 142 7.45 -2.26 4.73
CA PHE A 142 8.19 -3.50 4.93
C PHE A 142 7.93 -4.02 6.33
N ALA A 143 7.11 -5.06 6.45
CA ALA A 143 6.72 -5.69 7.71
C ALA A 143 6.26 -4.69 8.80
N LEU A 144 5.72 -3.53 8.41
CA LEU A 144 5.25 -2.45 9.29
C LEU A 144 6.34 -1.75 10.12
N GLN A 145 7.60 -1.92 9.80
CA GLN A 145 8.74 -1.34 10.54
C GLN A 145 9.35 -0.14 9.81
N ALA A 146 9.35 -0.17 8.49
CA ALA A 146 9.87 0.87 7.63
C ALA A 146 8.99 1.01 6.41
N GLY A 147 9.10 2.10 5.68
CA GLY A 147 8.36 2.28 4.44
C GLY A 147 8.66 3.62 3.78
N TYR A 148 8.24 3.72 2.56
CA TYR A 148 8.37 4.91 1.73
C TYR A 148 7.03 5.33 1.16
N ALA A 149 6.85 6.62 0.95
CA ALA A 149 5.77 7.17 0.17
C ALA A 149 6.31 8.13 -0.88
N HIS A 150 5.60 8.19 -2.00
CA HIS A 150 5.82 9.12 -3.09
C HIS A 150 4.49 9.80 -3.42
N VAL A 151 4.49 11.12 -3.50
CA VAL A 151 3.32 11.91 -3.93
C VAL A 151 3.34 11.96 -5.45
N VAL A 152 2.30 11.46 -6.08
CA VAL A 152 2.15 11.44 -7.54
C VAL A 152 1.56 12.78 -7.98
N GLU A 153 2.35 13.61 -8.65
CA GLU A 153 1.92 14.93 -9.14
C GLU A 153 1.32 14.86 -10.55
N ASN A 154 1.85 13.98 -11.38
CA ASN A 154 1.37 13.75 -12.74
C ASN A 154 0.84 12.33 -12.91
N GLU A 155 -0.45 12.15 -12.68
CA GLU A 155 -1.11 10.84 -12.77
C GLU A 155 -1.14 10.27 -14.22
N ALA A 156 -0.93 11.11 -15.24
CA ALA A 156 -0.95 10.68 -16.63
C ALA A 156 0.35 9.98 -17.05
N GLU A 157 1.43 10.23 -16.33
CA GLU A 157 2.76 9.65 -16.58
C GLU A 157 3.11 8.53 -15.58
N TRP A 158 2.25 8.32 -14.57
CA TRP A 158 2.45 7.32 -13.50
C TRP A 158 2.05 5.86 -13.92
#